data_d6640f6c129d4f3768e0c0048b05dd54
#
_entry.id   d6640f6c129d4f3768e0c0048b05dd54
#
_cell.length_a   1.000
_cell.length_b   1.000
_cell.length_c   1.000
_cell.angle_alpha   90.00
_cell.angle_beta   90.00
_cell.angle_gamma   90.00
#
_symmetry.space_group_name_H-M   'P 1'
#
loop_
_entity.id
_entity.type
_entity.pdbx_description
1 polymer ?
#
loop_
_entity_poly.entity_id
_entity_poly.type
_entity_poly.pdbx_seq_one_letter_code
_entity_poly.pdbx_strand_id
1 'polypeptide(L)'
;MVGPGSGYLACGDVDTGRMSEPEDVVEAVCEVLNPVPQDLTGKRIVITAGPTHEPIDPVRFIGNRSSGKMGIALAGEAARRGAAVTLVLGPTSLDIPRGVKCVRVQTAAEMLQAALNAFQTADAAICAAAVADYTPAAPANHKLKKANERLDRIELVETVDILAELSCQKGERCVIGFAAETDNVVEYAQRKLARKGCDVIIANDVSRADSGFGTDTNKAWIVSTTGTKELPVLTKPQLADPILDLLQNL
;
A
#
# COMPACT_ATOMS: atom_id res chain seq x y z
N MET A 1 13.33 -26.34 -8.47
CA MET A 1 12.47 -27.43 -7.94
C MET A 1 11.31 -26.76 -7.27
N VAL A 2 10.06 -27.13 -7.58
CA VAL A 2 8.87 -26.60 -6.94
C VAL A 2 8.39 -27.63 -5.94
N GLY A 3 8.30 -27.28 -4.64
CA GLY A 3 7.98 -28.19 -3.56
C GLY A 3 9.17 -29.09 -3.08
N PRO A 4 8.90 -30.11 -2.24
CA PRO A 4 7.56 -30.58 -1.88
C PRO A 4 6.84 -29.66 -0.88
N GLY A 5 5.51 -29.63 -0.95
CA GLY A 5 4.65 -28.98 0.04
C GLY A 5 4.50 -29.82 1.32
N SER A 6 4.04 -29.20 2.40
CA SER A 6 3.70 -29.88 3.65
C SER A 6 2.19 -30.15 3.70
N GLY A 7 1.80 -31.28 4.26
CA GLY A 7 0.40 -31.63 4.43
C GLY A 7 0.17 -33.13 4.67
N TYR A 8 -1.08 -33.56 4.57
CA TYR A 8 -1.45 -34.98 4.69
C TYR A 8 -0.82 -35.78 3.55
N LEU A 9 -0.04 -36.78 3.88
CA LEU A 9 0.58 -37.74 2.96
C LEU A 9 -0.31 -38.97 2.81
N ALA A 10 -0.11 -39.74 1.73
CA ALA A 10 -0.84 -40.96 1.47
C ALA A 10 -0.60 -42.07 2.55
N CYS A 11 0.48 -41.95 3.31
CA CYS A 11 0.78 -42.83 4.44
C CYS A 11 -0.01 -42.50 5.72
N GLY A 12 -0.76 -41.37 5.72
CA GLY A 12 -1.54 -40.93 6.89
C GLY A 12 -0.80 -39.95 7.82
N ASP A 13 0.45 -39.63 7.52
CA ASP A 13 1.23 -38.67 8.29
C ASP A 13 1.05 -37.24 7.77
N VAL A 14 1.38 -36.24 8.59
CA VAL A 14 1.42 -34.84 8.22
C VAL A 14 2.88 -34.42 8.18
N ASP A 15 3.46 -34.35 6.97
CA ASP A 15 4.87 -34.02 6.79
C ASP A 15 5.10 -33.37 5.42
N THR A 16 6.36 -33.05 5.11
CA THR A 16 6.84 -32.63 3.80
C THR A 16 6.90 -33.82 2.82
N GLY A 17 6.34 -33.65 1.63
CA GLY A 17 6.33 -34.71 0.61
C GLY A 17 5.11 -34.63 -0.29
N ARG A 18 4.15 -33.75 0.02
CA ARG A 18 2.98 -33.50 -0.82
C ARG A 18 3.40 -32.72 -2.08
N MET A 19 2.77 -33.06 -3.22
CA MET A 19 2.91 -32.28 -4.44
C MET A 19 2.43 -30.84 -4.18
N SER A 20 3.18 -29.85 -4.69
CA SER A 20 2.75 -28.44 -4.66
C SER A 20 1.42 -28.26 -5.37
N GLU A 21 0.64 -27.28 -4.97
CA GLU A 21 -0.61 -26.96 -5.66
C GLU A 21 -0.34 -26.55 -7.10
N PRO A 22 -1.27 -26.80 -8.04
CA PRO A 22 -1.08 -26.48 -9.47
C PRO A 22 -0.72 -25.01 -9.69
N GLU A 23 -1.30 -24.12 -8.90
CA GLU A 23 -1.06 -22.68 -8.96
C GLU A 23 0.38 -22.34 -8.61
N ASP A 24 0.96 -22.93 -7.56
CA ASP A 24 2.37 -22.75 -7.16
C ASP A 24 3.32 -23.26 -8.27
N VAL A 25 2.94 -24.35 -8.95
CA VAL A 25 3.73 -24.92 -10.05
C VAL A 25 3.69 -23.98 -11.25
N VAL A 26 2.52 -23.48 -11.62
CA VAL A 26 2.34 -22.52 -12.72
C VAL A 26 3.11 -21.24 -12.46
N GLU A 27 3.03 -20.70 -11.24
CA GLU A 27 3.77 -19.49 -10.85
C GLU A 27 5.28 -19.71 -11.01
N ALA A 28 5.82 -20.81 -10.49
CA ALA A 28 7.23 -21.12 -10.62
C ALA A 28 7.67 -21.34 -12.09
N VAL A 29 6.84 -21.94 -12.93
CA VAL A 29 7.13 -22.08 -14.36
C VAL A 29 7.13 -20.71 -15.04
N CYS A 30 6.17 -19.85 -14.74
CA CYS A 30 6.13 -18.48 -15.27
C CYS A 30 7.37 -17.67 -14.85
N GLU A 31 7.85 -17.81 -13.61
CA GLU A 31 9.08 -17.17 -13.14
C GLU A 31 10.33 -17.64 -13.89
N VAL A 32 10.40 -18.93 -14.20
CA VAL A 32 11.56 -19.48 -14.98
C VAL A 32 11.53 -19.02 -16.43
N LEU A 33 10.34 -18.97 -17.03
CA LEU A 33 10.16 -18.58 -18.44
C LEU A 33 10.29 -17.05 -18.63
N ASN A 34 9.93 -16.27 -17.62
CA ASN A 34 10.00 -14.82 -17.62
C ASN A 34 10.77 -14.36 -16.37
N PRO A 35 12.10 -14.48 -16.35
CA PRO A 35 12.90 -14.10 -15.19
C PRO A 35 12.70 -12.63 -14.88
N VAL A 36 12.33 -12.36 -13.64
CA VAL A 36 12.14 -11.00 -13.17
C VAL A 36 13.49 -10.35 -12.95
N PRO A 37 13.69 -9.13 -13.45
CA PRO A 37 14.91 -8.37 -13.14
C PRO A 37 15.08 -8.27 -11.62
N GLN A 38 16.29 -8.57 -11.13
CA GLN A 38 16.66 -8.41 -9.72
C GLN A 38 17.28 -7.03 -9.47
N ASP A 39 16.71 -6.01 -10.07
CA ASP A 39 17.21 -4.65 -10.20
C ASP A 39 17.00 -3.78 -8.95
N LEU A 40 16.18 -4.28 -8.01
CA LEU A 40 15.98 -3.67 -6.69
C LEU A 40 16.75 -4.41 -5.57
N THR A 41 17.63 -5.34 -5.92
CA THR A 41 18.45 -6.06 -4.94
C THR A 41 19.29 -5.08 -4.10
N GLY A 42 19.24 -5.25 -2.78
CA GLY A 42 19.92 -4.38 -1.81
C GLY A 42 19.15 -3.11 -1.44
N LYS A 43 18.08 -2.76 -2.16
CA LYS A 43 17.22 -1.63 -1.80
C LYS A 43 16.25 -2.02 -0.68
N ARG A 44 16.04 -1.11 0.26
CA ARG A 44 15.07 -1.22 1.36
C ARG A 44 13.94 -0.24 1.12
N ILE A 45 12.73 -0.75 0.96
CA ILE A 45 11.56 0.05 0.57
C ILE A 45 10.48 -0.06 1.64
N VAL A 46 9.97 1.08 2.11
CA VAL A 46 8.78 1.15 2.97
C VAL A 46 7.57 1.42 2.09
N ILE A 47 6.52 0.62 2.26
CA ILE A 47 5.26 0.81 1.53
C ILE A 47 4.13 0.91 2.56
N THR A 48 3.33 1.98 2.53
CA THR A 48 2.09 2.04 3.29
C THR A 48 0.93 1.57 2.42
N ALA A 49 0.03 0.77 2.96
CA ALA A 49 -1.09 0.20 2.22
C ALA A 49 -2.35 0.04 3.07
N GLY A 50 -3.49 -0.10 2.41
CA GLY A 50 -4.79 -0.25 3.06
C GLY A 50 -5.39 1.07 3.56
N PRO A 51 -6.61 1.02 4.12
CA PRO A 51 -7.20 2.16 4.81
C PRO A 51 -6.64 2.30 6.21
N THR A 52 -6.87 3.46 6.86
CA THR A 52 -6.85 3.56 8.31
C THR A 52 -8.28 3.56 8.85
N HIS A 53 -8.46 3.03 10.05
CA HIS A 53 -9.73 3.02 10.77
C HIS A 53 -9.59 3.84 12.04
N GLU A 54 -10.22 5.01 12.06
CA GLU A 54 -10.17 5.93 13.18
C GLU A 54 -11.35 5.64 14.11
N PRO A 55 -11.12 5.11 15.31
CA PRO A 55 -12.19 4.59 16.15
C PRO A 55 -13.11 5.70 16.67
N ILE A 56 -14.41 5.51 16.53
CA ILE A 56 -15.44 6.26 17.27
C ILE A 56 -15.65 5.60 18.63
N ASP A 57 -15.75 4.28 18.62
CA ASP A 57 -15.84 3.39 19.77
C ASP A 57 -15.29 1.99 19.38
N PRO A 58 -15.26 0.97 20.26
CA PRO A 58 -14.75 -0.36 19.92
C PRO A 58 -15.45 -1.09 18.77
N VAL A 59 -16.58 -0.55 18.26
CA VAL A 59 -17.40 -1.19 17.23
C VAL A 59 -17.43 -0.38 15.93
N ARG A 60 -17.32 0.95 16.00
CA ARG A 60 -17.50 1.85 14.86
C ARG A 60 -16.26 2.70 14.63
N PHE A 61 -15.99 2.99 13.37
CA PHE A 61 -14.84 3.79 12.95
C PHE A 61 -15.19 4.69 11.75
N ILE A 62 -14.34 5.67 11.51
CA ILE A 62 -14.27 6.46 10.27
C ILE A 62 -13.10 5.88 9.47
N GLY A 63 -13.26 5.74 8.16
CA GLY A 63 -12.21 5.23 7.29
C GLY A 63 -12.58 5.33 5.82
N ASN A 64 -11.59 5.13 4.96
CA ASN A 64 -11.71 5.17 3.52
C ASN A 64 -12.11 3.80 2.94
N ARG A 65 -12.76 3.80 1.76
CA ARG A 65 -13.16 2.57 1.04
C ARG A 65 -11.98 1.91 0.31
N SER A 66 -10.79 1.91 0.88
CA SER A 66 -9.62 1.27 0.29
C SER A 66 -9.58 -0.22 0.63
N SER A 67 -9.22 -1.05 -0.34
CA SER A 67 -8.98 -2.48 -0.12
C SER A 67 -7.52 -2.83 0.18
N GLY A 68 -6.58 -1.90 -0.09
CA GLY A 68 -5.15 -2.16 0.02
C GLY A 68 -4.50 -2.84 -1.19
N LYS A 69 -5.26 -3.23 -2.21
CA LYS A 69 -4.78 -3.98 -3.39
C LYS A 69 -3.55 -3.35 -4.05
N MET A 70 -3.51 -2.03 -4.23
CA MET A 70 -2.39 -1.37 -4.92
C MET A 70 -1.08 -1.45 -4.12
N GLY A 71 -1.14 -1.12 -2.83
CA GLY A 71 0.06 -1.18 -1.99
C GLY A 71 0.57 -2.62 -1.78
N ILE A 72 -0.35 -3.60 -1.73
CA ILE A 72 0.00 -5.02 -1.68
C ILE A 72 0.64 -5.47 -3.00
N ALA A 73 0.12 -5.05 -4.15
CA ALA A 73 0.72 -5.35 -5.46
C ALA A 73 2.14 -4.74 -5.58
N LEU A 74 2.31 -3.47 -5.15
CA LEU A 74 3.63 -2.84 -5.08
C LEU A 74 4.61 -3.60 -4.19
N ALA A 75 4.15 -4.05 -3.01
CA ALA A 75 4.99 -4.77 -2.07
C ALA A 75 5.43 -6.14 -2.63
N GLY A 76 4.50 -6.86 -3.26
CA GLY A 76 4.81 -8.14 -3.91
C GLY A 76 5.79 -7.99 -5.08
N GLU A 77 5.55 -7.01 -5.94
CA GLU A 77 6.40 -6.76 -7.09
C GLU A 77 7.80 -6.27 -6.68
N ALA A 78 7.90 -5.36 -5.69
CA ALA A 78 9.19 -4.92 -5.17
C ALA A 78 10.00 -6.07 -4.56
N ALA A 79 9.35 -6.95 -3.77
CA ALA A 79 9.99 -8.14 -3.22
C ALA A 79 10.43 -9.12 -4.31
N ARG A 80 9.61 -9.33 -5.34
CA ARG A 80 9.92 -10.17 -6.51
C ARG A 80 11.14 -9.64 -7.30
N ARG A 81 11.32 -8.31 -7.34
CA ARG A 81 12.49 -7.63 -7.95
C ARG A 81 13.69 -7.53 -7.01
N GLY A 82 13.68 -8.22 -5.86
CA GLY A 82 14.81 -8.37 -4.93
C GLY A 82 14.91 -7.30 -3.84
N ALA A 83 13.94 -6.41 -3.68
CA ALA A 83 13.94 -5.42 -2.61
C ALA A 83 13.63 -6.03 -1.24
N ALA A 84 14.23 -5.49 -0.19
CA ALA A 84 13.83 -5.74 1.20
C ALA A 84 12.64 -4.82 1.56
N VAL A 85 11.42 -5.36 1.52
CA VAL A 85 10.19 -4.59 1.70
C VAL A 85 9.70 -4.63 3.13
N THR A 86 9.40 -3.46 3.69
CA THR A 86 8.57 -3.30 4.90
C THR A 86 7.21 -2.70 4.51
N LEU A 87 6.16 -3.52 4.61
CA LEU A 87 4.78 -3.14 4.34
C LEU A 87 4.10 -2.72 5.64
N VAL A 88 3.76 -1.44 5.77
CA VAL A 88 2.91 -0.92 6.86
C VAL A 88 1.48 -0.98 6.39
N LEU A 89 0.69 -1.90 6.96
CA LEU A 89 -0.58 -2.34 6.42
C LEU A 89 -1.74 -2.04 7.36
N GLY A 90 -2.65 -1.17 6.91
CA GLY A 90 -3.95 -0.95 7.55
C GLY A 90 -4.88 -2.15 7.38
N PRO A 91 -6.10 -2.10 7.97
CA PRO A 91 -7.04 -3.22 7.97
C PRO A 91 -7.41 -3.69 6.55
N THR A 92 -7.17 -4.96 6.28
CA THR A 92 -7.54 -5.62 5.02
C THR A 92 -7.65 -7.13 5.23
N SER A 93 -8.45 -7.79 4.41
CA SER A 93 -8.57 -9.25 4.33
C SER A 93 -7.65 -9.88 3.28
N LEU A 94 -6.86 -9.07 2.57
CA LEU A 94 -5.96 -9.58 1.54
C LEU A 94 -4.73 -10.25 2.16
N ASP A 95 -4.21 -11.25 1.46
CA ASP A 95 -2.99 -11.94 1.84
C ASP A 95 -1.75 -11.06 1.64
N ILE A 96 -0.75 -11.30 2.49
CA ILE A 96 0.52 -10.61 2.42
C ILE A 96 1.43 -11.37 1.46
N PRO A 97 2.07 -10.69 0.48
CA PRO A 97 2.99 -11.34 -0.43
C PRO A 97 4.17 -12.02 0.29
N ARG A 98 4.67 -13.11 -0.28
CA ARG A 98 5.84 -13.83 0.23
C ARG A 98 7.07 -12.91 0.25
N GLY A 99 7.94 -13.07 1.22
CA GLY A 99 9.18 -12.29 1.35
C GLY A 99 9.01 -10.85 1.85
N VAL A 100 7.78 -10.42 2.17
CA VAL A 100 7.49 -9.06 2.65
C VAL A 100 7.38 -9.06 4.17
N LYS A 101 8.14 -8.17 4.83
CA LYS A 101 7.98 -7.88 6.26
C LYS A 101 6.75 -7.00 6.46
N CYS A 102 5.72 -7.50 7.15
CA CYS A 102 4.49 -6.76 7.38
C CYS A 102 4.39 -6.24 8.83
N VAL A 103 4.04 -4.96 8.94
CA VAL A 103 3.67 -4.29 10.20
C VAL A 103 2.20 -3.89 10.09
N ARG A 104 1.32 -4.58 10.82
CA ARG A 104 -0.11 -4.28 10.83
C ARG A 104 -0.38 -3.11 11.77
N VAL A 105 -1.23 -2.19 11.32
CA VAL A 105 -1.64 -0.99 12.04
C VAL A 105 -3.14 -0.79 11.85
N GLN A 106 -3.76 0.05 12.66
CA GLN A 106 -5.17 0.35 12.58
C GLN A 106 -5.44 1.82 12.27
N THR A 107 -4.78 2.73 12.97
CA THR A 107 -5.00 4.18 12.87
C THR A 107 -3.94 4.89 12.05
N ALA A 108 -4.23 6.13 11.65
CA ALA A 108 -3.26 7.02 11.00
C ALA A 108 -2.02 7.27 11.88
N ALA A 109 -2.23 7.44 13.18
CA ALA A 109 -1.14 7.66 14.14
C ALA A 109 -0.22 6.43 14.24
N GLU A 110 -0.78 5.22 14.31
CA GLU A 110 0.00 3.98 14.30
C GLU A 110 0.75 3.79 12.97
N MET A 111 0.09 4.10 11.83
CA MET A 111 0.70 4.00 10.50
C MET A 111 1.86 4.98 10.36
N LEU A 112 1.71 6.22 10.81
CA LEU A 112 2.78 7.21 10.83
C LEU A 112 3.99 6.71 11.61
N GLN A 113 3.77 6.27 12.86
CA GLN A 113 4.86 5.80 13.72
C GLN A 113 5.60 4.62 13.12
N ALA A 114 4.86 3.63 12.58
CA ALA A 114 5.44 2.46 11.93
C ALA A 114 6.20 2.82 10.66
N ALA A 115 5.64 3.73 9.84
CA ALA A 115 6.29 4.19 8.62
C ALA A 115 7.57 4.98 8.91
N LEU A 116 7.56 5.91 9.87
CA LEU A 116 8.74 6.67 10.27
C LEU A 116 9.84 5.76 10.81
N ASN A 117 9.50 4.79 11.67
CA ASN A 117 10.47 3.85 12.21
C ASN A 117 11.13 3.00 11.09
N ALA A 118 10.33 2.51 10.16
CA ALA A 118 10.85 1.73 9.03
C ALA A 118 11.67 2.61 8.05
N PHE A 119 11.28 3.87 7.86
CA PHE A 119 11.94 4.80 6.95
C PHE A 119 13.33 5.25 7.42
N GLN A 120 13.66 5.14 8.71
CA GLN A 120 15.00 5.48 9.22
C GLN A 120 16.12 4.74 8.51
N THR A 121 15.86 3.51 8.08
CA THR A 121 16.85 2.66 7.40
C THR A 121 16.48 2.33 5.96
N ALA A 122 15.41 2.86 5.43
CA ALA A 122 14.97 2.60 4.07
C ALA A 122 15.61 3.58 3.07
N ASP A 123 15.67 3.16 1.83
CA ASP A 123 16.20 3.93 0.70
C ASP A 123 15.08 4.67 -0.04
N ALA A 124 13.83 4.18 0.09
CA ALA A 124 12.64 4.83 -0.47
C ALA A 124 11.38 4.56 0.35
N ALA A 125 10.35 5.41 0.16
CA ALA A 125 9.02 5.20 0.68
C ALA A 125 7.96 5.37 -0.41
N ILE A 126 6.94 4.48 -0.42
CA ILE A 126 5.77 4.56 -1.30
C ILE A 126 4.51 4.66 -0.42
N CYS A 127 3.85 5.81 -0.44
CA CYS A 127 2.66 6.08 0.35
C CYS A 127 1.40 5.75 -0.46
N ALA A 128 0.99 4.47 -0.48
CA ALA A 128 -0.19 3.99 -1.21
C ALA A 128 -1.41 3.74 -0.30
N ALA A 129 -1.30 3.97 1.01
CA ALA A 129 -2.40 3.88 1.95
C ALA A 129 -3.45 4.97 1.72
N ALA A 130 -4.71 4.64 2.00
CA ALA A 130 -5.81 5.59 2.07
C ALA A 130 -6.01 6.01 3.54
N VAL A 131 -5.19 6.92 3.99
CA VAL A 131 -5.23 7.46 5.35
C VAL A 131 -6.47 8.35 5.50
N ALA A 132 -7.19 8.22 6.60
CA ALA A 132 -8.28 9.14 6.92
C ALA A 132 -7.72 10.52 7.29
N ASP A 133 -8.26 11.59 6.70
CA ASP A 133 -7.82 12.97 6.96
C ASP A 133 -8.25 13.45 8.35
N TYR A 134 -9.26 12.81 8.95
CA TYR A 134 -9.84 13.17 10.25
C TYR A 134 -10.02 11.95 11.15
N THR A 135 -9.83 12.17 12.45
CA THR A 135 -10.10 11.17 13.50
C THR A 135 -11.02 11.78 14.57
N PRO A 136 -11.85 10.99 15.27
CA PRO A 136 -12.62 11.49 16.41
C PRO A 136 -11.72 12.10 17.49
N ALA A 137 -12.06 13.32 17.95
CA ALA A 137 -11.29 14.03 18.98
C ALA A 137 -11.26 13.28 20.31
N ALA A 138 -12.33 12.53 20.61
CA ALA A 138 -12.48 11.76 21.85
C ALA A 138 -13.13 10.41 21.56
N PRO A 139 -12.36 9.39 21.11
CA PRO A 139 -12.89 8.05 20.92
C PRO A 139 -13.33 7.43 22.24
N ALA A 140 -14.49 6.79 22.25
CA ALA A 140 -15.00 6.13 23.45
C ALA A 140 -14.34 4.76 23.63
N ASN A 141 -14.05 4.39 24.89
CA ASN A 141 -13.49 3.09 25.24
C ASN A 141 -14.55 1.98 25.41
N HIS A 142 -15.84 2.30 25.23
CA HIS A 142 -16.97 1.39 25.28
C HIS A 142 -17.95 1.71 24.15
N LYS A 143 -18.79 0.72 23.80
CA LYS A 143 -19.80 0.91 22.75
C LYS A 143 -20.83 1.96 23.18
N LEU A 144 -20.92 3.08 22.46
CA LEU A 144 -21.89 4.12 22.70
C LEU A 144 -23.32 3.62 22.41
N LYS A 145 -24.24 3.77 23.37
CA LYS A 145 -25.64 3.29 23.29
C LYS A 145 -26.57 4.46 22.99
N LYS A 146 -27.42 4.31 21.96
CA LYS A 146 -28.39 5.33 21.51
C LYS A 146 -29.30 5.85 22.64
N ALA A 147 -29.60 5.01 23.63
CA ALA A 147 -30.49 5.38 24.74
C ALA A 147 -29.85 6.36 25.74
N ASN A 148 -28.52 6.29 25.92
CA ASN A 148 -27.82 7.02 26.97
C ASN A 148 -26.83 8.06 26.42
N GLU A 149 -26.43 7.91 25.16
CA GLU A 149 -25.36 8.70 24.56
C GLU A 149 -25.76 9.10 23.14
N ARG A 150 -25.79 10.41 22.89
CA ARG A 150 -26.15 10.91 21.56
C ARG A 150 -24.94 10.82 20.63
N LEU A 151 -25.15 10.15 19.47
CA LEU A 151 -24.21 10.11 18.34
C LEU A 151 -24.75 10.92 17.14
N ASP A 152 -25.41 12.03 17.44
CA ASP A 152 -25.88 12.97 16.43
C ASP A 152 -24.76 13.91 15.95
N ARG A 153 -23.64 13.97 16.69
CA ARG A 153 -22.43 14.71 16.33
C ARG A 153 -21.21 13.94 16.78
N ILE A 154 -20.14 14.00 15.96
CA ILE A 154 -18.81 13.53 16.28
C ILE A 154 -17.88 14.70 16.03
N GLU A 155 -17.18 15.16 17.06
CA GLU A 155 -16.10 16.14 16.91
C GLU A 155 -14.91 15.47 16.29
N LEU A 156 -14.38 16.08 15.23
CA LEU A 156 -13.24 15.56 14.47
C LEU A 156 -12.05 16.48 14.58
N VAL A 157 -10.86 15.90 14.61
CA VAL A 157 -9.58 16.60 14.51
C VAL A 157 -8.81 16.06 13.30
N GLU A 158 -7.97 16.87 12.68
CA GLU A 158 -7.12 16.46 11.58
C GLU A 158 -6.11 15.41 12.02
N THR A 159 -5.87 14.41 11.17
CA THR A 159 -4.79 13.44 11.34
C THR A 159 -3.48 13.99 10.81
N VAL A 160 -2.37 13.38 11.20
CA VAL A 160 -1.05 13.77 10.68
C VAL A 160 -0.87 13.25 9.24
N ASP A 161 -0.32 14.09 8.40
CA ASP A 161 -0.05 13.79 6.99
C ASP A 161 1.23 12.97 6.83
N ILE A 162 1.07 11.66 6.70
CA ILE A 162 2.18 10.69 6.59
C ILE A 162 3.10 11.00 5.40
N LEU A 163 2.54 11.36 4.25
CA LEU A 163 3.33 11.68 3.07
C LEU A 163 4.19 12.93 3.30
N ALA A 164 3.63 13.98 3.89
CA ALA A 164 4.36 15.20 4.20
C ALA A 164 5.47 14.95 5.22
N GLU A 165 5.19 14.16 6.27
CA GLU A 165 6.17 13.83 7.31
C GLU A 165 7.35 13.03 6.77
N LEU A 166 7.09 12.00 5.94
CA LEU A 166 8.15 11.24 5.29
C LEU A 166 8.95 12.10 4.30
N SER A 167 8.26 12.97 3.54
CA SER A 167 8.91 13.88 2.60
C SER A 167 9.80 14.90 3.31
N CYS A 168 9.40 15.41 4.46
CA CYS A 168 10.21 16.32 5.28
C CYS A 168 11.53 15.66 5.74
N GLN A 169 11.49 14.35 6.02
CA GLN A 169 12.63 13.60 6.52
C GLN A 169 13.41 12.84 5.44
N LYS A 170 13.05 12.99 4.16
CA LYS A 170 13.60 12.14 3.10
C LYS A 170 15.10 12.34 2.83
N GLY A 171 15.63 13.56 2.97
CA GLY A 171 16.98 13.86 2.53
C GLY A 171 17.13 13.56 1.03
N GLU A 172 18.07 12.69 0.66
CA GLU A 172 18.28 12.23 -0.73
C GLU A 172 17.42 11.02 -1.12
N ARG A 173 16.65 10.47 -0.19
CA ARG A 173 15.78 9.30 -0.43
C ARG A 173 14.56 9.67 -1.25
N CYS A 174 14.06 8.71 -2.04
CA CYS A 174 12.86 8.90 -2.86
C CYS A 174 11.57 8.67 -2.05
N VAL A 175 10.63 9.59 -2.17
CA VAL A 175 9.28 9.46 -1.59
C VAL A 175 8.23 9.61 -2.69
N ILE A 176 7.44 8.55 -2.88
CA ILE A 176 6.35 8.48 -3.85
C ILE A 176 5.03 8.51 -3.10
N GLY A 177 4.15 9.45 -3.49
CA GLY A 177 2.78 9.53 -2.97
C GLY A 177 1.75 9.10 -4.00
N PHE A 178 0.52 8.84 -3.53
CA PHE A 178 -0.65 8.59 -4.38
C PHE A 178 -1.67 9.70 -4.23
N ALA A 179 -2.38 9.98 -5.32
CA ALA A 179 -3.56 10.84 -5.34
C ALA A 179 -4.70 10.11 -6.04
N ALA A 180 -5.88 10.10 -5.41
CA ALA A 180 -7.11 9.55 -5.99
C ALA A 180 -8.04 10.73 -6.25
N GLU A 181 -8.25 11.04 -7.52
CA GLU A 181 -8.97 12.24 -7.96
C GLU A 181 -10.13 11.85 -8.87
N THR A 182 -11.17 12.66 -8.89
CA THR A 182 -12.37 12.46 -9.73
C THR A 182 -12.40 13.40 -10.93
N ASP A 183 -11.65 14.50 -10.88
CA ASP A 183 -11.54 15.53 -11.92
C ASP A 183 -10.17 16.21 -11.84
N ASN A 184 -9.77 16.91 -12.90
CA ASN A 184 -8.50 17.64 -12.96
C ASN A 184 -7.28 16.89 -12.39
N VAL A 185 -7.24 15.56 -12.63
CA VAL A 185 -6.35 14.58 -11.97
C VAL A 185 -4.89 15.06 -11.98
N VAL A 186 -4.38 15.50 -13.11
CA VAL A 186 -2.98 15.94 -13.25
C VAL A 186 -2.72 17.23 -12.49
N GLU A 187 -3.63 18.22 -12.58
CA GLU A 187 -3.46 19.50 -11.91
C GLU A 187 -3.45 19.35 -10.38
N TYR A 188 -4.40 18.57 -9.83
CA TYR A 188 -4.43 18.30 -8.38
C TYR A 188 -3.21 17.51 -7.91
N ALA A 189 -2.73 16.56 -8.73
CA ALA A 189 -1.49 15.85 -8.44
C ALA A 189 -0.26 16.77 -8.42
N GLN A 190 -0.16 17.71 -9.36
CA GLN A 190 0.93 18.72 -9.38
C GLN A 190 0.89 19.62 -8.14
N ARG A 191 -0.30 20.08 -7.75
CA ARG A 191 -0.48 20.84 -6.50
C ARG A 191 -0.12 20.02 -5.26
N LYS A 192 -0.51 18.75 -5.25
CA LYS A 192 -0.16 17.82 -4.16
C LYS A 192 1.34 17.60 -4.09
N LEU A 193 2.01 17.37 -5.23
CA LEU A 193 3.45 17.21 -5.33
C LEU A 193 4.19 18.40 -4.68
N ALA A 194 3.85 19.61 -5.11
CA ALA A 194 4.45 20.84 -4.61
C ALA A 194 4.20 21.03 -3.10
N ARG A 195 2.97 20.79 -2.64
CA ARG A 195 2.57 20.96 -1.23
C ARG A 195 3.22 19.94 -0.29
N LYS A 196 3.39 18.68 -0.74
CA LYS A 196 3.89 17.59 0.10
C LYS A 196 5.42 17.45 0.04
N GLY A 197 6.09 18.03 -0.94
CA GLY A 197 7.54 17.95 -1.09
C GLY A 197 8.08 16.55 -1.43
N CYS A 198 7.23 15.63 -1.85
CA CYS A 198 7.62 14.31 -2.34
C CYS A 198 8.20 14.41 -3.77
N ASP A 199 8.79 13.33 -4.27
CA ASP A 199 9.47 13.34 -5.57
C ASP A 199 8.53 13.03 -6.73
N VAL A 200 7.54 12.17 -6.45
CA VAL A 200 6.55 11.72 -7.43
C VAL A 200 5.17 11.57 -6.80
N ILE A 201 4.14 11.91 -7.55
CA ILE A 201 2.74 11.55 -7.27
C ILE A 201 2.23 10.61 -8.35
N ILE A 202 1.70 9.48 -7.95
CA ILE A 202 0.92 8.59 -8.80
C ILE A 202 -0.54 9.05 -8.72
N ALA A 203 -0.99 9.74 -9.74
CA ALA A 203 -2.35 10.26 -9.81
C ALA A 203 -3.27 9.22 -10.44
N ASN A 204 -4.33 8.84 -9.75
CA ASN A 204 -5.28 7.82 -10.16
C ASN A 204 -6.66 8.45 -10.36
N ASP A 205 -7.26 8.23 -11.54
CA ASP A 205 -8.63 8.63 -11.83
C ASP A 205 -9.60 7.59 -11.23
N VAL A 206 -10.27 7.98 -10.17
CA VAL A 206 -11.24 7.11 -9.47
C VAL A 206 -12.70 7.39 -9.86
N SER A 207 -12.94 8.27 -10.82
CA SER A 207 -14.29 8.52 -11.37
C SER A 207 -14.73 7.42 -12.32
N ARG A 208 -13.79 6.66 -12.87
CA ARG A 208 -14.02 5.62 -13.87
C ARG A 208 -14.47 4.32 -13.23
N ALA A 209 -15.34 3.59 -13.92
CA ALA A 209 -15.81 2.27 -13.47
C ALA A 209 -14.70 1.19 -13.48
N ASP A 210 -13.67 1.39 -14.34
CA ASP A 210 -12.53 0.48 -14.51
C ASP A 210 -11.28 0.92 -13.73
N SER A 211 -11.39 1.89 -12.83
CA SER A 211 -10.26 2.44 -12.09
C SER A 211 -10.67 2.84 -10.67
N GLY A 212 -9.78 2.70 -9.71
CA GLY A 212 -9.98 3.22 -8.36
C GLY A 212 -9.98 2.18 -7.25
N PHE A 213 -10.70 2.50 -6.17
CA PHE A 213 -10.77 1.64 -4.98
C PHE A 213 -11.57 0.36 -5.27
N GLY A 214 -11.03 -0.79 -4.87
CA GLY A 214 -11.70 -2.09 -5.01
C GLY A 214 -11.59 -2.74 -6.39
N THR A 215 -11.34 -2.00 -7.48
CA THR A 215 -11.12 -2.54 -8.83
C THR A 215 -9.75 -3.22 -8.94
N ASP A 216 -9.56 -4.06 -9.96
CA ASP A 216 -8.28 -4.73 -10.23
C ASP A 216 -7.39 -3.93 -11.19
N THR A 217 -7.94 -2.89 -11.82
CA THR A 217 -7.25 -2.01 -12.78
C THR A 217 -7.22 -0.57 -12.28
N ASN A 218 -6.29 0.21 -12.86
CA ASN A 218 -6.17 1.64 -12.63
C ASN A 218 -5.83 2.38 -13.92
N LYS A 219 -6.38 3.58 -14.07
CA LYS A 219 -5.91 4.61 -15.00
C LYS A 219 -5.10 5.64 -14.21
N ALA A 220 -3.81 5.78 -14.53
CA ALA A 220 -2.91 6.59 -13.71
C ALA A 220 -1.96 7.45 -14.54
N TRP A 221 -1.42 8.48 -13.89
CA TRP A 221 -0.34 9.35 -14.37
C TRP A 221 0.79 9.36 -13.34
N ILE A 222 2.02 9.32 -13.82
CA ILE A 222 3.21 9.59 -13.01
C ILE A 222 3.50 11.08 -13.14
N VAL A 223 3.42 11.81 -12.04
CA VAL A 223 3.62 13.27 -11.98
C VAL A 223 4.85 13.56 -11.13
N SER A 224 5.86 14.21 -11.72
CA SER A 224 7.09 14.61 -11.06
C SER A 224 7.42 16.06 -11.37
N THR A 225 8.48 16.59 -10.78
CA THR A 225 8.99 17.93 -11.10
C THR A 225 9.55 18.04 -12.52
N THR A 226 9.93 16.93 -13.16
CA THR A 226 10.47 16.89 -14.51
C THR A 226 9.40 16.70 -15.59
N GLY A 227 8.17 16.37 -15.20
CA GLY A 227 7.07 16.22 -16.15
C GLY A 227 5.98 15.25 -15.70
N THR A 228 5.06 15.01 -16.62
CA THR A 228 3.92 14.11 -16.42
C THR A 228 3.92 13.04 -17.50
N LYS A 229 3.82 11.76 -17.09
CA LYS A 229 3.70 10.62 -17.99
C LYS A 229 2.33 9.96 -17.77
N GLU A 230 1.52 9.91 -18.81
CA GLU A 230 0.27 9.17 -18.81
C GLU A 230 0.54 7.68 -19.00
N LEU A 231 -0.16 6.83 -18.24
CA LEU A 231 -0.12 5.37 -18.38
C LEU A 231 -1.44 4.87 -18.98
N PRO A 232 -1.44 3.78 -19.74
CA PRO A 232 -2.67 3.12 -20.16
C PRO A 232 -3.44 2.60 -18.94
N VAL A 233 -4.65 2.08 -19.14
CA VAL A 233 -5.33 1.29 -18.09
C VAL A 233 -4.54 0.00 -17.90
N LEU A 234 -4.07 -0.23 -16.68
CA LEU A 234 -3.23 -1.36 -16.29
C LEU A 234 -3.86 -2.10 -15.11
N THR A 235 -3.59 -3.38 -14.98
CA THR A 235 -3.84 -4.09 -13.73
C THR A 235 -2.91 -3.55 -12.63
N LYS A 236 -3.28 -3.70 -11.37
CA LYS A 236 -2.46 -3.21 -10.26
C LYS A 236 -1.04 -3.80 -10.21
N PRO A 237 -0.83 -5.11 -10.47
CA PRO A 237 0.51 -5.65 -10.65
C PRO A 237 1.28 -5.00 -11.81
N GLN A 238 0.65 -4.85 -12.99
CA GLN A 238 1.28 -4.17 -14.13
C GLN A 238 1.59 -2.70 -13.87
N LEU A 239 0.78 -2.01 -13.06
CA LEU A 239 1.04 -0.63 -12.67
C LEU A 239 2.19 -0.52 -11.66
N ALA A 240 2.45 -1.57 -10.89
CA ALA A 240 3.57 -1.58 -9.96
C ALA A 240 4.93 -1.46 -10.67
N ASP A 241 5.10 -2.10 -11.83
CA ASP A 241 6.36 -2.08 -12.58
C ASP A 241 6.85 -0.66 -12.90
N PRO A 242 6.10 0.19 -13.65
CA PRO A 242 6.57 1.53 -13.99
C PRO A 242 6.72 2.46 -12.78
N ILE A 243 6.08 2.15 -11.64
CA ILE A 243 6.29 2.89 -10.38
C ILE A 243 7.61 2.48 -9.74
N LEU A 244 7.92 1.20 -9.71
CA LEU A 244 9.15 0.67 -9.15
C LEU A 244 10.38 1.00 -10.02
N ASP A 245 10.21 1.16 -11.34
CA ASP A 245 11.26 1.61 -12.25
C ASP A 245 11.82 2.99 -11.86
N LEU A 246 11.02 3.83 -11.18
CA LEU A 246 11.47 5.12 -10.66
C LEU A 246 12.55 4.97 -9.57
N LEU A 247 12.64 3.80 -8.94
CA LEU A 247 13.57 3.51 -7.84
C LEU A 247 14.88 2.85 -8.29
N GLN A 248 15.03 2.52 -9.57
CA GLN A 248 16.24 1.82 -10.09
C GLN A 248 17.52 2.64 -9.94
N ASN A 249 17.41 3.95 -10.00
CA ASN A 249 18.54 4.88 -10.01
C ASN A 249 18.83 5.52 -8.63
N LEU A 250 18.32 4.94 -7.55
CA LEU A 250 18.58 5.39 -6.18
C LEU A 250 19.93 4.93 -5.66
#